data_b8e5fab217a3ea42916d4f996a2883b7
#
_entry.id   b8e5fab217a3ea42916d4f996a2883b7
#
_cell.length_a   1.000
_cell.length_b   1.000
_cell.length_c   1.000
_cell.angle_alpha   90.00
_cell.angle_beta   90.00
_cell.angle_gamma   90.00
#
_symmetry.space_group_name_H-M   'P 1'
#
loop_
_entity.id
_entity.type
_entity.pdbx_description
1 polymer ?
#
loop_
_entity_poly.entity_id
_entity_poly.type
_entity_poly.pdbx_seq_one_letter_code
_entity_poly.pdbx_strand_id
1 'polypeptide(L)'
;MKNLALLFVLACFLTSCNVTESIVFDNNMGGEYVTDFDLAPMLEYAATNRPPSQEGPETEKMDTTIVFNDLFKTHKDSIASLSAEQRADLEKLRGMTLDVEMDEEKNIFKFNMSKKFKEFDELKTIYEETDEAMNYVKDIGNKNGQAPQQQMDELSTTEEISYAFKDNTFSRFQPSTIKMEGGLENDEESIEGEDDEFMMQFDEIFSNSFYTLRYKFPKKIKSVSNAGAMVSKDGKTVTYKVSWDAINRDASIMNLDVVLED
;
A
#
# COMPACT_ATOMS: atom_id res chain seq x y z
N MET A 1 19.14 -25.59 26.96
CA MET A 1 18.39 -26.11 25.80
C MET A 1 16.97 -25.60 25.71
N LYS A 2 16.19 -25.44 26.79
CA LYS A 2 14.83 -24.86 26.75
C LYS A 2 14.75 -23.43 26.25
N ASN A 3 15.72 -22.59 26.57
CA ASN A 3 15.73 -21.16 26.15
C ASN A 3 16.12 -20.98 24.69
N LEU A 4 16.86 -21.94 24.10
CA LEU A 4 17.22 -21.90 22.67
C LEU A 4 16.03 -22.30 21.80
N ALA A 5 15.19 -23.22 22.24
CA ALA A 5 13.94 -23.60 21.57
C ALA A 5 12.90 -22.47 21.58
N LEU A 6 12.84 -21.68 22.67
CA LEU A 6 11.96 -20.52 22.78
C LEU A 6 12.38 -19.39 21.81
N LEU A 7 13.69 -19.22 21.61
CA LEU A 7 14.24 -18.23 20.67
C LEU A 7 13.99 -18.64 19.21
N PHE A 8 13.98 -19.93 18.91
CA PHE A 8 13.70 -20.47 17.58
C PHE A 8 12.21 -20.37 17.21
N VAL A 9 11.30 -20.53 18.19
CA VAL A 9 9.85 -20.35 18.00
C VAL A 9 9.49 -18.87 17.75
N LEU A 10 10.27 -17.92 18.30
CA LEU A 10 10.04 -16.49 18.10
C LEU A 10 10.51 -15.98 16.71
N ALA A 11 11.37 -16.74 16.03
CA ALA A 11 11.91 -16.38 14.71
C ALA A 11 10.99 -16.77 13.53
N CYS A 12 9.94 -17.58 13.76
CA CYS A 12 9.06 -18.10 12.70
C CYS A 12 7.84 -17.20 12.38
N PHE A 13 7.78 -15.97 12.90
CA PHE A 13 6.58 -15.12 12.71
C PHE A 13 6.81 -13.87 11.86
N LEU A 14 7.77 -13.86 10.93
CA LEU A 14 8.12 -12.63 10.21
C LEU A 14 7.83 -12.63 8.70
N THR A 15 7.02 -13.54 8.20
CA THR A 15 6.62 -13.52 6.79
C THR A 15 5.16 -13.09 6.67
N SER A 16 4.91 -11.80 6.57
CA SER A 16 3.60 -11.28 6.22
C SER A 16 3.77 -10.07 5.29
N CYS A 17 2.99 -10.00 4.22
CA CYS A 17 2.88 -8.78 3.42
C CYS A 17 2.44 -7.64 4.33
N ASN A 18 3.12 -6.52 4.29
CA ASN A 18 2.75 -5.38 5.11
C ASN A 18 2.63 -4.15 4.22
N VAL A 19 1.56 -3.41 4.41
CA VAL A 19 1.40 -2.08 3.84
C VAL A 19 1.48 -1.06 4.97
N THR A 20 2.24 0.00 4.77
CA THR A 20 2.29 1.11 5.72
C THR A 20 1.98 2.41 5.01
N GLU A 21 0.88 3.03 5.37
CA GLU A 21 0.53 4.39 4.99
C GLU A 21 1.10 5.35 6.03
N SER A 22 1.97 6.24 5.60
CA SER A 22 2.62 7.21 6.48
C SER A 22 2.38 8.63 6.02
N ILE A 23 2.05 9.53 6.96
CA ILE A 23 1.98 10.95 6.71
C ILE A 23 2.83 11.67 7.76
N VAL A 24 3.75 12.51 7.29
CA VAL A 24 4.56 13.37 8.16
C VAL A 24 4.17 14.81 7.90
N PHE A 25 3.42 15.40 8.81
CA PHE A 25 2.97 16.79 8.71
C PHE A 25 4.04 17.77 9.20
N ASP A 26 4.19 18.87 8.49
CA ASP A 26 4.94 20.04 8.92
C ASP A 26 4.07 21.02 9.75
N ASN A 27 4.66 22.16 10.17
CA ASN A 27 3.96 23.15 10.99
C ASN A 27 2.79 23.85 10.27
N ASN A 28 2.72 23.77 8.95
CA ASN A 28 1.68 24.37 8.13
C ASN A 28 0.65 23.35 7.66
N MET A 29 0.72 22.11 8.17
CA MET A 29 -0.08 20.95 7.70
C MET A 29 0.15 20.58 6.23
N GLY A 30 1.28 21.01 5.64
CA GLY A 30 1.90 20.35 4.50
C GLY A 30 2.68 19.13 4.96
N GLY A 31 3.39 18.46 4.06
CA GLY A 31 4.18 17.32 4.50
C GLY A 31 4.57 16.35 3.38
N GLU A 32 4.69 15.09 3.77
CA GLU A 32 5.01 13.98 2.88
C GLU A 32 4.08 12.81 3.17
N TYR A 33 3.46 12.30 2.11
CA TYR A 33 2.69 11.07 2.09
C TYR A 33 3.56 9.96 1.55
N VAL A 34 3.55 8.81 2.19
CA VAL A 34 4.35 7.64 1.81
C VAL A 34 3.50 6.39 1.98
N THR A 35 3.49 5.54 0.96
CA THR A 35 2.98 4.17 1.07
C THR A 35 4.12 3.20 0.84
N ASP A 36 4.43 2.39 1.85
CA ASP A 36 5.43 1.33 1.82
C ASP A 36 4.73 -0.02 1.66
N PHE A 37 5.19 -0.82 0.70
CA PHE A 37 4.73 -2.19 0.47
C PHE A 37 5.90 -3.15 0.71
N ASP A 38 5.73 -4.09 1.62
CA ASP A 38 6.63 -5.21 1.82
C ASP A 38 5.96 -6.48 1.29
N LEU A 39 6.38 -6.90 0.11
CA LEU A 39 5.83 -8.02 -0.64
C LEU A 39 6.77 -9.26 -0.63
N ALA A 40 7.72 -9.32 0.28
CA ALA A 40 8.62 -10.48 0.42
C ALA A 40 7.90 -11.84 0.47
N PRO A 41 6.74 -12.00 1.12
CA PRO A 41 5.98 -13.25 1.10
C PRO A 41 5.51 -13.69 -0.29
N MET A 42 5.31 -12.77 -1.21
CA MET A 42 4.97 -13.12 -2.61
C MET A 42 6.15 -13.77 -3.34
N LEU A 43 7.39 -13.36 -3.04
CA LEU A 43 8.58 -14.04 -3.58
C LEU A 43 8.69 -15.47 -3.03
N GLU A 44 8.45 -15.65 -1.74
CA GLU A 44 8.47 -16.97 -1.10
C GLU A 44 7.43 -17.90 -1.71
N TYR A 45 6.22 -17.39 -1.91
CA TYR A 45 5.16 -18.12 -2.58
C TYR A 45 5.53 -18.49 -4.02
N ALA A 46 6.02 -17.54 -4.81
CA ALA A 46 6.44 -17.78 -6.19
C ALA A 46 7.58 -18.79 -6.27
N ALA A 47 8.53 -18.76 -5.36
CA ALA A 47 9.63 -19.72 -5.29
C ALA A 47 9.14 -21.13 -4.97
N THR A 48 8.15 -21.27 -4.06
CA THR A 48 7.61 -22.56 -3.62
C THR A 48 6.76 -23.23 -4.70
N ASN A 49 6.02 -22.45 -5.49
CA ASN A 49 5.06 -22.94 -6.48
C ASN A 49 5.62 -22.93 -7.92
N ARG A 50 6.90 -22.62 -8.12
CA ARG A 50 7.53 -22.65 -9.44
C ARG A 50 7.60 -24.08 -9.99
N PRO A 51 7.10 -24.35 -11.21
CA PRO A 51 7.24 -25.65 -11.84
C PRO A 51 8.71 -26.05 -11.97
N PRO A 52 9.08 -27.33 -11.72
CA PRO A 52 10.48 -27.79 -11.78
C PRO A 52 11.16 -27.65 -13.15
N SER A 53 10.38 -27.39 -14.20
CA SER A 53 10.84 -27.26 -15.60
C SER A 53 11.18 -25.83 -16.02
N GLN A 54 10.92 -24.86 -15.18
CA GLN A 54 11.28 -23.47 -15.44
C GLN A 54 12.51 -23.11 -14.56
N GLU A 55 13.70 -23.08 -15.20
CA GLU A 55 14.79 -22.32 -14.64
C GLU A 55 14.30 -20.88 -14.53
N GLY A 56 14.23 -20.36 -13.29
CA GLY A 56 13.83 -18.98 -13.08
C GLY A 56 14.74 -18.04 -13.88
N PRO A 57 14.25 -16.85 -14.25
CA PRO A 57 15.15 -15.81 -14.73
C PRO A 57 16.32 -15.68 -13.73
N GLU A 58 17.52 -15.39 -14.22
CA GLU A 58 18.65 -15.06 -13.33
C GLU A 58 18.16 -14.08 -12.30
N THR A 59 18.42 -14.37 -11.02
CA THR A 59 17.94 -13.56 -9.89
C THR A 59 18.31 -12.10 -10.10
N GLU A 60 17.36 -11.32 -10.61
CA GLU A 60 17.60 -9.91 -10.86
C GLU A 60 17.56 -9.16 -9.52
N LYS A 61 18.66 -8.52 -9.21
CA LYS A 61 18.69 -7.54 -8.14
C LYS A 61 18.29 -6.19 -8.71
N MET A 62 17.25 -5.61 -8.15
CA MET A 62 16.79 -4.28 -8.50
C MET A 62 16.87 -3.40 -7.25
N ASP A 63 17.57 -2.28 -7.40
CA ASP A 63 17.59 -1.19 -6.41
C ASP A 63 17.52 0.11 -7.23
N THR A 64 16.32 0.63 -7.35
CA THR A 64 16.02 1.71 -8.30
C THR A 64 15.11 2.75 -7.69
N THR A 65 15.51 4.00 -7.77
CA THR A 65 14.69 5.16 -7.46
C THR A 65 14.25 5.87 -8.74
N ILE A 66 12.97 6.01 -8.94
CA ILE A 66 12.36 6.76 -10.05
C ILE A 66 11.76 8.06 -9.51
N VAL A 67 12.41 9.18 -9.83
CA VAL A 67 11.85 10.52 -9.57
C VAL A 67 11.08 10.95 -10.82
N PHE A 68 9.77 10.91 -10.80
CA PHE A 68 8.95 11.17 -12.00
C PHE A 68 9.19 12.55 -12.60
N ASN A 69 9.43 13.57 -11.78
CA ASN A 69 9.77 14.91 -12.29
C ASN A 69 11.04 14.92 -13.16
N ASP A 70 12.02 14.07 -12.84
CA ASP A 70 13.25 13.98 -13.64
C ASP A 70 13.03 13.12 -14.89
N LEU A 71 12.22 12.07 -14.78
CA LEU A 71 11.78 11.28 -15.93
C LEU A 71 11.07 12.17 -16.98
N PHE A 72 10.16 13.05 -16.55
CA PHE A 72 9.48 14.00 -17.44
C PHE A 72 10.44 14.96 -18.15
N LYS A 73 11.50 15.41 -17.48
CA LYS A 73 12.53 16.27 -18.09
C LYS A 73 13.36 15.52 -19.12
N THR A 74 13.78 14.29 -18.76
CA THR A 74 14.68 13.48 -19.56
C THR A 74 14.00 12.91 -20.81
N HIS A 75 12.72 12.53 -20.72
CA HIS A 75 11.95 11.89 -21.79
C HIS A 75 10.90 12.80 -22.43
N LYS A 76 11.12 14.10 -22.41
CA LYS A 76 10.16 15.12 -22.87
C LYS A 76 9.64 14.85 -24.29
N ASP A 77 10.52 14.49 -25.24
CA ASP A 77 10.15 14.26 -26.63
C ASP A 77 9.31 12.98 -26.80
N SER A 78 9.66 11.91 -26.08
CA SER A 78 8.89 10.67 -26.07
C SER A 78 7.51 10.89 -25.49
N ILE A 79 7.41 11.63 -24.39
CA ILE A 79 6.13 11.96 -23.74
C ILE A 79 5.27 12.84 -24.66
N ALA A 80 5.86 13.77 -25.38
CA ALA A 80 5.13 14.62 -26.35
C ALA A 80 4.51 13.81 -27.49
N SER A 81 5.07 12.63 -27.83
CA SER A 81 4.55 11.74 -28.87
C SER A 81 3.38 10.86 -28.41
N LEU A 82 3.08 10.79 -27.11
CA LEU A 82 1.98 10.02 -26.54
C LEU A 82 0.62 10.67 -26.87
N SER A 83 -0.46 9.87 -26.76
CA SER A 83 -1.83 10.39 -26.87
C SER A 83 -2.13 11.41 -25.75
N ALA A 84 -3.18 12.20 -25.91
CA ALA A 84 -3.59 13.15 -24.88
C ALA A 84 -3.98 12.47 -23.57
N GLU A 85 -4.63 11.30 -23.65
CA GLU A 85 -5.02 10.46 -22.54
C GLU A 85 -3.79 9.93 -21.77
N GLN A 86 -2.85 9.28 -22.45
CA GLN A 86 -1.61 8.80 -21.87
C GLN A 86 -0.78 9.90 -21.19
N ARG A 87 -0.78 11.10 -21.76
CA ARG A 87 -0.10 12.25 -21.14
C ARG A 87 -0.81 12.70 -19.87
N ALA A 88 -2.15 12.66 -19.85
CA ALA A 88 -2.93 13.02 -18.67
C ALA A 88 -2.66 12.04 -17.52
N ASP A 89 -2.59 10.74 -17.79
CA ASP A 89 -2.29 9.72 -16.79
C ASP A 89 -0.86 9.87 -16.26
N LEU A 90 0.12 10.09 -17.14
CA LEU A 90 1.49 10.37 -16.70
C LEU A 90 1.58 11.64 -15.83
N GLU A 91 0.78 12.67 -16.13
CA GLU A 91 0.80 13.92 -15.37
C GLU A 91 0.37 13.74 -13.90
N LYS A 92 -0.45 12.72 -13.60
CA LYS A 92 -0.87 12.35 -12.24
C LYS A 92 0.33 11.88 -11.40
N LEU A 93 1.37 11.31 -12.04
CA LEU A 93 2.61 10.89 -11.38
C LEU A 93 3.56 12.05 -11.05
N ARG A 94 3.20 13.27 -11.44
CA ARG A 94 4.04 14.44 -11.19
C ARG A 94 4.25 14.69 -9.71
N GLY A 95 5.52 14.84 -9.32
CA GLY A 95 5.93 15.04 -7.93
C GLY A 95 6.05 13.77 -7.11
N MET A 96 5.73 12.62 -7.70
CA MET A 96 5.92 11.32 -7.05
C MET A 96 7.36 10.83 -7.18
N THR A 97 7.77 10.02 -6.22
CA THR A 97 8.98 9.20 -6.24
C THR A 97 8.59 7.77 -5.95
N LEU A 98 9.14 6.84 -6.74
CA LEU A 98 8.99 5.40 -6.56
C LEU A 98 10.37 4.81 -6.28
N ASP A 99 10.53 4.12 -5.14
CA ASP A 99 11.69 3.31 -4.82
C ASP A 99 11.31 1.84 -4.91
N VAL A 100 12.10 1.05 -5.60
CA VAL A 100 11.92 -0.41 -5.75
C VAL A 100 13.19 -1.10 -5.31
N GLU A 101 13.08 -1.99 -4.33
CA GLU A 101 14.14 -2.88 -3.88
C GLU A 101 13.68 -4.32 -4.04
N MET A 102 14.39 -5.10 -4.85
CA MET A 102 14.15 -6.53 -5.07
C MET A 102 15.46 -7.28 -4.99
N ASP A 103 15.53 -8.30 -4.15
CA ASP A 103 16.67 -9.23 -4.01
C ASP A 103 16.10 -10.60 -3.63
N GLU A 104 15.91 -11.48 -4.62
CA GLU A 104 15.33 -12.81 -4.39
C GLU A 104 16.21 -13.64 -3.44
N GLU A 105 17.55 -13.53 -3.49
CA GLU A 105 18.45 -14.28 -2.61
C GLU A 105 18.25 -13.92 -1.13
N LYS A 106 17.84 -12.67 -0.87
CA LYS A 106 17.60 -12.18 0.49
C LYS A 106 16.12 -12.16 0.88
N ASN A 107 15.25 -12.62 -0.01
CA ASN A 107 13.81 -12.51 0.15
C ASN A 107 13.36 -11.07 0.43
N ILE A 108 13.85 -10.13 -0.37
CA ILE A 108 13.46 -8.72 -0.32
C ILE A 108 12.64 -8.40 -1.57
N PHE A 109 11.42 -7.92 -1.36
CA PHE A 109 10.61 -7.30 -2.39
C PHE A 109 9.82 -6.16 -1.75
N LYS A 110 10.33 -4.96 -1.92
CA LYS A 110 9.75 -3.75 -1.35
C LYS A 110 9.60 -2.70 -2.42
N PHE A 111 8.51 -1.97 -2.33
CA PHE A 111 8.42 -0.71 -3.03
C PHE A 111 7.78 0.35 -2.15
N ASN A 112 8.24 1.56 -2.36
CA ASN A 112 7.83 2.74 -1.63
C ASN A 112 7.39 3.79 -2.64
N MET A 113 6.21 4.35 -2.43
CA MET A 113 5.72 5.45 -3.23
C MET A 113 5.52 6.66 -2.35
N SER A 114 6.10 7.79 -2.72
CA SER A 114 6.04 9.00 -1.92
C SER A 114 5.69 10.24 -2.75
N LYS A 115 4.96 11.17 -2.11
CA LYS A 115 4.64 12.49 -2.65
C LYS A 115 4.66 13.55 -1.56
N LYS A 116 5.32 14.69 -1.85
CA LYS A 116 5.28 15.87 -0.97
C LYS A 116 4.11 16.76 -1.34
N PHE A 117 3.49 17.34 -0.32
CA PHE A 117 2.40 18.29 -0.46
C PHE A 117 2.68 19.54 0.40
N LYS A 118 2.21 20.70 -0.05
CA LYS A 118 2.46 21.98 0.61
C LYS A 118 1.32 22.39 1.52
N GLU A 119 0.10 22.03 1.17
CA GLU A 119 -1.12 22.39 1.87
C GLU A 119 -1.95 21.13 2.10
N PHE A 120 -2.71 21.10 3.21
CA PHE A 120 -3.52 19.94 3.58
C PHE A 120 -4.51 19.52 2.48
N ASP A 121 -5.06 20.47 1.72
CA ASP A 121 -6.03 20.16 0.67
C ASP A 121 -5.44 19.33 -0.47
N GLU A 122 -4.12 19.41 -0.72
CA GLU A 122 -3.44 18.55 -1.69
C GLU A 122 -3.44 17.07 -1.25
N LEU A 123 -3.46 16.80 0.05
CA LEU A 123 -3.51 15.42 0.58
C LEU A 123 -4.78 14.68 0.15
N LYS A 124 -5.88 15.39 -0.09
CA LYS A 124 -7.16 14.81 -0.48
C LYS A 124 -7.10 14.07 -1.83
N THR A 125 -6.23 14.50 -2.72
CA THR A 125 -6.05 13.90 -4.07
C THR A 125 -4.87 12.94 -4.15
N ILE A 126 -3.93 13.00 -3.18
CA ILE A 126 -2.71 12.17 -3.22
C ILE A 126 -3.04 10.67 -3.19
N TYR A 127 -4.05 10.27 -2.43
CA TYR A 127 -4.46 8.88 -2.37
C TYR A 127 -4.91 8.37 -3.75
N GLU A 128 -5.81 9.10 -4.42
CA GLU A 128 -6.30 8.77 -5.77
C GLU A 128 -5.14 8.74 -6.78
N GLU A 129 -4.25 9.75 -6.72
CA GLU A 129 -3.07 9.82 -7.57
C GLU A 129 -2.09 8.66 -7.33
N THR A 130 -1.97 8.19 -6.08
CA THR A 130 -1.13 7.04 -5.72
C THR A 130 -1.71 5.74 -6.25
N ASP A 131 -3.03 5.55 -6.14
CA ASP A 131 -3.73 4.38 -6.68
C ASP A 131 -3.61 4.33 -8.21
N GLU A 132 -3.80 5.45 -8.90
CA GLU A 132 -3.59 5.54 -10.34
C GLU A 132 -2.14 5.28 -10.76
N ALA A 133 -1.16 5.73 -9.97
CA ALA A 133 0.24 5.44 -10.20
C ALA A 133 0.54 3.94 -10.06
N MET A 134 -0.07 3.28 -9.09
CA MET A 134 0.01 1.82 -8.94
C MET A 134 -0.55 1.10 -10.15
N ASN A 135 -1.71 1.52 -10.65
CA ASN A 135 -2.31 0.94 -11.85
C ASN A 135 -1.40 1.12 -13.08
N TYR A 136 -0.73 2.26 -13.22
CA TYR A 136 0.25 2.49 -14.29
C TYR A 136 1.47 1.55 -14.18
N VAL A 137 2.00 1.34 -12.98
CA VAL A 137 3.13 0.41 -12.73
C VAL A 137 2.72 -1.02 -13.08
N LYS A 138 1.50 -1.44 -12.72
CA LYS A 138 0.91 -2.74 -13.11
C LYS A 138 0.88 -2.91 -14.63
N ASP A 139 0.38 -1.92 -15.34
CA ASP A 139 0.27 -1.94 -16.80
C ASP A 139 1.62 -2.10 -17.51
N ILE A 140 2.67 -1.46 -16.98
CA ILE A 140 4.05 -1.61 -17.49
C ILE A 140 4.56 -3.02 -17.21
N GLY A 141 4.37 -3.54 -16.01
CA GLY A 141 4.77 -4.89 -15.63
C GLY A 141 4.11 -5.96 -16.50
N ASN A 142 2.82 -5.81 -16.78
CA ASN A 142 2.05 -6.70 -17.62
C ASN A 142 2.52 -6.71 -19.08
N LYS A 143 2.81 -5.54 -19.65
CA LYS A 143 3.31 -5.43 -21.04
C LYS A 143 4.67 -6.09 -21.23
N ASN A 144 5.47 -6.15 -20.18
CA ASN A 144 6.79 -6.78 -20.18
C ASN A 144 6.77 -8.26 -19.77
N GLY A 145 5.60 -8.84 -19.42
CA GLY A 145 5.43 -10.22 -19.01
C GLY A 145 6.07 -10.56 -17.65
N GLN A 146 6.36 -9.55 -16.85
CA GLN A 146 7.11 -9.67 -15.59
C GLN A 146 6.22 -9.68 -14.33
N ALA A 147 4.93 -9.35 -14.46
CA ALA A 147 4.03 -9.34 -13.32
C ALA A 147 2.79 -10.23 -13.58
N PRO A 148 2.37 -11.04 -12.61
CA PRO A 148 1.09 -11.74 -12.67
C PRO A 148 -0.05 -10.72 -12.57
N GLN A 149 -0.82 -10.59 -13.64
CA GLN A 149 -1.82 -9.53 -13.86
C GLN A 149 -2.88 -9.47 -12.76
N GLN A 150 -3.35 -10.61 -12.29
CA GLN A 150 -4.41 -10.72 -11.28
C GLN A 150 -3.97 -10.35 -9.87
N GLN A 151 -2.71 -10.58 -9.52
CA GLN A 151 -2.21 -10.39 -8.15
C GLN A 151 -2.15 -8.95 -7.67
N MET A 152 -2.06 -7.99 -8.58
CA MET A 152 -1.92 -6.57 -8.21
C MET A 152 -3.26 -5.82 -8.22
N ASP A 153 -4.32 -6.38 -8.82
CA ASP A 153 -5.63 -5.72 -8.87
C ASP A 153 -6.31 -5.68 -7.49
N GLU A 154 -6.07 -6.69 -6.67
CA GLU A 154 -6.61 -6.76 -5.31
C GLU A 154 -5.88 -5.88 -4.28
N LEU A 155 -4.67 -5.40 -4.59
CA LEU A 155 -3.97 -4.41 -3.77
C LEU A 155 -4.55 -2.99 -3.93
N SER A 156 -5.36 -2.79 -4.96
CA SER A 156 -6.08 -1.55 -5.20
C SER A 156 -7.36 -1.55 -4.36
N THR A 157 -7.34 -0.86 -3.23
CA THR A 157 -8.57 -0.64 -2.48
C THR A 157 -9.43 0.35 -3.26
N THR A 158 -10.47 -0.13 -3.93
CA THR A 158 -11.43 0.68 -4.72
C THR A 158 -12.29 1.62 -3.89
N GLU A 159 -11.98 1.80 -2.62
CA GLU A 159 -12.77 2.57 -1.68
C GLU A 159 -12.23 3.98 -1.49
N GLU A 160 -13.12 4.97 -1.55
CA GLU A 160 -12.80 6.37 -1.34
C GLU A 160 -12.25 6.64 0.06
N ILE A 161 -10.94 6.71 0.21
CA ILE A 161 -10.32 7.21 1.42
C ILE A 161 -10.35 8.74 1.37
N SER A 162 -10.81 9.35 2.45
CA SER A 162 -10.83 10.80 2.56
C SER A 162 -10.15 11.30 3.83
N TYR A 163 -9.53 12.48 3.73
CA TYR A 163 -8.85 13.13 4.83
C TYR A 163 -9.48 14.48 5.11
N ALA A 164 -9.59 14.83 6.39
CA ALA A 164 -10.06 16.13 6.83
C ALA A 164 -9.20 16.66 7.98
N PHE A 165 -9.04 17.99 8.05
CA PHE A 165 -8.44 18.67 9.20
C PHE A 165 -9.30 19.86 9.60
N LYS A 166 -9.89 19.79 10.78
CA LYS A 166 -10.77 20.83 11.31
C LYS A 166 -10.70 20.88 12.84
N ASP A 167 -10.67 22.08 13.41
CA ASP A 167 -10.71 22.29 14.86
C ASP A 167 -9.64 21.46 15.61
N ASN A 168 -8.39 21.49 15.15
CA ASN A 168 -7.27 20.68 15.62
C ASN A 168 -7.49 19.14 15.54
N THR A 169 -8.47 18.67 14.78
CA THR A 169 -8.74 17.25 14.57
C THR A 169 -8.39 16.85 13.14
N PHE A 170 -7.48 15.90 13.01
CA PHE A 170 -7.23 15.17 11.77
C PHE A 170 -8.13 13.96 11.74
N SER A 171 -8.80 13.74 10.61
CA SER A 171 -9.65 12.57 10.37
C SER A 171 -9.25 11.86 9.09
N ARG A 172 -9.11 10.54 9.18
CA ARG A 172 -9.08 9.61 8.04
C ARG A 172 -10.39 8.86 8.02
N PHE A 173 -11.07 8.90 6.92
CA PHE A 173 -12.35 8.22 6.74
C PHE A 173 -12.28 7.27 5.53
N GLN A 174 -12.83 6.08 5.72
CA GLN A 174 -13.04 5.06 4.72
C GLN A 174 -14.43 4.49 4.94
N PRO A 175 -15.30 4.38 3.89
CA PRO A 175 -16.65 3.86 4.05
C PRO A 175 -16.65 2.40 4.48
N SER A 176 -17.75 1.95 5.08
CA SER A 176 -17.93 0.54 5.44
C SER A 176 -18.16 -0.30 4.20
N THR A 177 -17.45 -1.43 4.09
CA THR A 177 -17.67 -2.45 3.04
C THR A 177 -18.82 -3.38 3.35
N ILE A 178 -19.38 -3.33 4.55
CA ILE A 178 -20.54 -4.15 4.91
C ILE A 178 -21.72 -3.71 4.05
N LYS A 179 -22.08 -4.53 3.06
CA LYS A 179 -23.34 -4.36 2.32
C LYS A 179 -24.49 -4.54 3.30
N MET A 180 -25.29 -3.48 3.55
CA MET A 180 -26.52 -3.63 4.31
C MET A 180 -27.37 -4.71 3.61
N GLU A 181 -27.72 -5.78 4.34
CA GLU A 181 -28.59 -6.84 3.86
C GLU A 181 -29.91 -6.23 3.38
N GLY A 182 -30.12 -6.16 2.07
CA GLY A 182 -31.33 -5.58 1.47
C GLY A 182 -31.37 -5.62 -0.05
N GLY A 183 -30.43 -6.25 -0.72
CA GLY A 183 -30.42 -6.38 -2.17
C GLY A 183 -29.80 -7.69 -2.59
N LEU A 184 -30.62 -8.77 -2.62
CA LEU A 184 -30.27 -9.99 -3.33
C LEU A 184 -30.32 -9.69 -4.83
N GLU A 185 -29.20 -9.43 -5.44
CA GLU A 185 -28.97 -9.79 -6.83
C GLU A 185 -27.74 -10.70 -6.83
N ASN A 186 -28.06 -11.99 -6.84
CA ASN A 186 -27.12 -13.06 -7.14
C ASN A 186 -26.77 -12.95 -8.62
N ASP A 187 -25.67 -12.34 -8.95
CA ASP A 187 -24.94 -12.68 -10.16
C ASP A 187 -23.80 -13.63 -9.78
N GLU A 188 -24.19 -14.87 -9.41
CA GLU A 188 -23.32 -16.03 -9.43
C GLU A 188 -23.10 -16.41 -10.90
N GLU A 189 -22.23 -15.76 -11.62
CA GLU A 189 -21.44 -16.40 -12.66
C GLU A 189 -20.10 -16.80 -12.03
N SER A 190 -20.13 -17.94 -11.35
CA SER A 190 -18.94 -18.67 -10.98
C SER A 190 -18.19 -19.07 -12.24
N ILE A 191 -17.10 -18.39 -12.54
CA ILE A 191 -16.09 -18.91 -13.46
C ILE A 191 -15.36 -20.01 -12.68
N GLU A 192 -15.87 -21.26 -12.78
CA GLU A 192 -15.16 -22.43 -12.30
C GLU A 192 -13.87 -22.59 -13.12
N GLY A 193 -12.70 -22.35 -12.52
CA GLY A 193 -11.42 -22.47 -13.17
C GLY A 193 -10.24 -22.29 -12.22
N GLU A 194 -9.05 -22.36 -12.77
CA GLU A 194 -7.73 -22.21 -12.12
C GLU A 194 -7.59 -20.96 -11.25
N ASP A 195 -8.53 -20.00 -11.37
CA ASP A 195 -8.59 -18.76 -10.63
C ASP A 195 -8.94 -18.95 -9.14
N ASP A 196 -9.78 -19.95 -8.79
CA ASP A 196 -10.20 -20.18 -7.40
C ASP A 196 -9.06 -20.68 -6.50
N GLU A 197 -8.16 -21.51 -7.04
CA GLU A 197 -7.01 -22.02 -6.28
C GLU A 197 -6.00 -20.90 -6.01
N PHE A 198 -5.81 -20.00 -6.98
CA PHE A 198 -4.97 -18.83 -6.84
C PHE A 198 -5.53 -17.85 -5.81
N MET A 199 -6.84 -17.56 -5.86
CA MET A 199 -7.51 -16.67 -4.90
C MET A 199 -7.42 -17.20 -3.48
N MET A 200 -7.61 -18.51 -3.25
CA MET A 200 -7.43 -19.11 -1.93
C MET A 200 -6.00 -18.98 -1.40
N GLN A 201 -5.01 -19.07 -2.29
CA GLN A 201 -3.59 -18.94 -1.92
C GLN A 201 -3.21 -17.49 -1.65
N PHE A 202 -3.78 -16.55 -2.39
CA PHE A 202 -3.61 -15.11 -2.14
C PHE A 202 -4.21 -14.73 -0.78
N ASP A 203 -5.42 -15.19 -0.48
CA ASP A 203 -6.05 -15.03 0.82
C ASP A 203 -5.20 -15.61 1.97
N GLU A 204 -4.52 -16.74 1.76
CA GLU A 204 -3.62 -17.32 2.75
C GLU A 204 -2.38 -16.43 2.99
N ILE A 205 -1.78 -15.86 1.93
CA ILE A 205 -0.65 -14.94 2.02
C ILE A 205 -1.07 -13.67 2.77
N PHE A 206 -2.25 -13.10 2.43
CA PHE A 206 -2.72 -11.84 3.01
C PHE A 206 -3.43 -12.01 4.36
N SER A 207 -3.94 -13.21 4.72
CA SER A 207 -4.58 -13.46 6.01
C SER A 207 -3.67 -13.13 7.21
N ASN A 208 -2.36 -13.28 7.03
CA ASN A 208 -1.35 -12.95 8.03
C ASN A 208 -0.75 -11.54 7.84
N SER A 209 -1.28 -10.75 6.92
CA SER A 209 -0.76 -9.44 6.55
C SER A 209 -1.45 -8.32 7.32
N PHE A 210 -0.79 -7.16 7.36
CA PHE A 210 -1.27 -6.03 8.11
C PHE A 210 -1.18 -4.74 7.30
N TYR A 211 -2.14 -3.87 7.54
CA TYR A 211 -2.09 -2.46 7.14
C TYR A 211 -1.78 -1.60 8.36
N THR A 212 -0.81 -0.71 8.23
CA THR A 212 -0.38 0.16 9.32
C THR A 212 -0.56 1.62 8.91
N LEU A 213 -1.34 2.37 9.67
CA LEU A 213 -1.38 3.83 9.62
C LEU A 213 -0.31 4.39 10.54
N ARG A 214 0.50 5.33 10.05
CA ARG A 214 1.53 6.03 10.83
C ARG A 214 1.52 7.51 10.52
N TYR A 215 0.95 8.31 11.41
CA TYR A 215 0.84 9.75 11.21
C TYR A 215 1.64 10.52 12.25
N LYS A 216 2.52 11.38 11.79
CA LYS A 216 3.34 12.26 12.63
C LYS A 216 2.90 13.70 12.49
N PHE A 217 2.60 14.34 13.60
CA PHE A 217 2.10 15.71 13.67
C PHE A 217 3.14 16.67 14.25
N PRO A 218 3.07 17.98 13.91
CA PRO A 218 3.92 19.00 14.50
C PRO A 218 3.59 19.25 15.99
N LYS A 219 2.31 19.12 16.37
CA LYS A 219 1.81 19.26 17.73
C LYS A 219 1.66 17.91 18.42
N LYS A 220 1.51 17.91 19.74
CA LYS A 220 1.23 16.69 20.50
C LYS A 220 -0.22 16.24 20.28
N ILE A 221 -0.40 14.94 20.33
CA ILE A 221 -1.70 14.27 20.26
C ILE A 221 -2.35 14.31 21.63
N LYS A 222 -3.56 14.85 21.70
CA LYS A 222 -4.39 14.91 22.90
C LYS A 222 -5.20 13.62 23.07
N SER A 223 -5.78 13.12 21.98
CA SER A 223 -6.58 11.89 21.99
C SER A 223 -6.66 11.29 20.59
N VAL A 224 -6.99 9.99 20.54
CA VAL A 224 -7.25 9.20 19.32
C VAL A 224 -8.58 8.49 19.50
N SER A 225 -9.36 8.37 18.41
CA SER A 225 -10.68 7.74 18.44
C SER A 225 -10.61 6.21 18.61
N ASN A 226 -9.52 5.57 18.17
CA ASN A 226 -9.38 4.12 18.18
C ASN A 226 -8.50 3.64 19.34
N ALA A 227 -9.04 2.77 20.20
CA ALA A 227 -8.34 2.24 21.38
C ALA A 227 -7.14 1.32 21.01
N GLY A 228 -7.09 0.76 19.79
CA GLY A 228 -5.98 -0.04 19.27
C GLY A 228 -4.81 0.80 18.77
N ALA A 229 -4.98 2.11 18.63
CA ALA A 229 -3.93 3.00 18.18
C ALA A 229 -2.94 3.31 19.31
N MET A 230 -1.66 3.37 18.97
CA MET A 230 -0.56 3.67 19.91
C MET A 230 0.01 5.05 19.63
N VAL A 231 0.19 5.84 20.67
CA VAL A 231 0.86 7.14 20.59
C VAL A 231 2.31 6.99 21.06
N SER A 232 3.24 7.58 20.30
CA SER A 232 4.67 7.58 20.60
C SER A 232 5.00 8.29 21.93
N LYS A 233 6.19 8.03 22.50
CA LYS A 233 6.62 8.65 23.76
C LYS A 233 6.73 10.17 23.71
N ASP A 234 7.03 10.75 22.55
CA ASP A 234 7.07 12.21 22.33
C ASP A 234 5.68 12.81 22.15
N GLY A 235 4.65 11.96 22.09
CA GLY A 235 3.25 12.37 21.93
C GLY A 235 2.88 12.85 20.54
N LYS A 236 3.74 12.69 19.51
CA LYS A 236 3.54 13.31 18.19
C LYS A 236 3.21 12.34 17.07
N THR A 237 3.41 11.06 17.27
CA THR A 237 3.14 10.05 16.25
C THR A 237 2.07 9.08 16.74
N VAL A 238 1.04 8.87 15.94
CA VAL A 238 0.10 7.76 16.12
C VAL A 238 0.46 6.63 15.18
N THR A 239 0.36 5.40 15.65
CA THR A 239 0.49 4.17 14.85
C THR A 239 -0.72 3.30 15.13
N TYR A 240 -1.41 2.88 14.07
CA TYR A 240 -2.56 1.99 14.14
C TYR A 240 -2.39 0.85 13.15
N LYS A 241 -2.33 -0.38 13.67
CA LYS A 241 -2.07 -1.59 12.88
C LYS A 241 -3.31 -2.49 12.86
N VAL A 242 -3.77 -2.87 11.67
CA VAL A 242 -4.97 -3.69 11.46
C VAL A 242 -4.63 -4.85 10.53
N SER A 243 -5.17 -6.05 10.77
CA SER A 243 -5.01 -7.17 9.85
C SER A 243 -5.88 -6.98 8.59
N TRP A 244 -5.38 -7.46 7.46
CA TRP A 244 -6.15 -7.45 6.21
C TRP A 244 -7.48 -8.17 6.35
N ASP A 245 -7.52 -9.28 7.06
CA ASP A 245 -8.76 -10.02 7.35
C ASP A 245 -9.83 -9.15 8.06
N ALA A 246 -9.42 -8.27 8.97
CA ALA A 246 -10.35 -7.34 9.61
C ALA A 246 -10.81 -6.23 8.65
N ILE A 247 -9.92 -5.73 7.79
CA ILE A 247 -10.23 -4.70 6.77
C ILE A 247 -11.20 -5.28 5.73
N ASN A 248 -10.97 -6.51 5.25
CA ASN A 248 -11.84 -7.18 4.29
C ASN A 248 -13.26 -7.40 4.83
N ARG A 249 -13.40 -7.60 6.15
CA ARG A 249 -14.73 -7.68 6.78
C ARG A 249 -15.43 -6.33 6.86
N ASP A 250 -14.69 -5.28 7.22
CA ASP A 250 -15.21 -3.91 7.29
C ASP A 250 -14.07 -2.90 7.21
N ALA A 251 -13.93 -2.25 6.06
CA ALA A 251 -12.90 -1.25 5.82
C ALA A 251 -13.02 -0.04 6.76
N SER A 252 -14.22 0.25 7.27
CA SER A 252 -14.41 1.36 8.22
C SER A 252 -13.65 1.20 9.55
N ILE A 253 -13.10 0.00 9.84
CA ILE A 253 -12.21 -0.22 10.98
C ILE A 253 -10.95 0.67 10.90
N MET A 254 -10.59 1.10 9.68
CA MET A 254 -9.46 1.99 9.40
C MET A 254 -9.75 3.46 9.68
N ASN A 255 -10.97 3.83 10.10
CA ASN A 255 -11.33 5.19 10.46
C ASN A 255 -10.56 5.63 11.70
N LEU A 256 -9.97 6.82 11.63
CA LEU A 256 -9.12 7.34 12.69
C LEU A 256 -9.25 8.86 12.83
N ASP A 257 -9.68 9.31 14.00
CA ASP A 257 -9.62 10.72 14.38
C ASP A 257 -8.47 10.94 15.37
N VAL A 258 -7.70 11.98 15.13
CA VAL A 258 -6.58 12.39 15.97
C VAL A 258 -6.76 13.84 16.38
N VAL A 259 -7.02 14.07 17.65
CA VAL A 259 -7.15 15.42 18.22
C VAL A 259 -5.77 15.89 18.69
N LEU A 260 -5.34 17.08 18.24
CA LEU A 260 -4.08 17.68 18.62
C LEU A 260 -4.27 18.67 19.78
N GLU A 261 -3.20 18.87 20.55
CA GLU A 261 -3.15 19.95 21.54
C GLU A 261 -3.16 21.32 20.85
N ASP A 262 -3.57 22.37 21.58
CA ASP A 262 -3.63 23.77 21.10
C ASP A 262 -2.25 24.36 20.74
#